data_f250c3d4f0e6e741454aa81635f4e0b9
#
_entry.id   f250c3d4f0e6e741454aa81635f4e0b9
#
_cell.length_a   1.000
_cell.length_b   1.000
_cell.length_c   1.000
_cell.angle_alpha   90.00
_cell.angle_beta   90.00
_cell.angle_gamma   90.00
#
_symmetry.space_group_name_H-M   'P 1'
#
loop_
_entity.id
_entity.type
_entity.pdbx_description
1 polymer ?
#
loop_
_entity_poly.entity_id
_entity_poly.type
_entity_poly.pdbx_seq_one_letter_code
_entity_poly.pdbx_strand_id
1 'polypeptide(L)'
;MYKRQIANSTGNDPANNNTPHASWNYLARGTESASGGSADGQIQYKTGTGFGGETGFSYDAASDTLTAPNATITGNLTVQGTQTTVSTTNTSISDNTIVLNSGETGARIQHADGETGIEIERGTELNAKFSFKETEDYFTAEIGANPARLHVPSYSEKVQSESISSGSVPIDLTQAAIFMVTLTENITGFAVTGEQAGASTSFVLVLTQDGTGGRTVDLTNFVGRTVKWAGGVVPTVSTNPNAIDIFLFTTFTGGTIYHGFTSGQEF
;
A
#
# COMPACT_ATOMS: atom_id res chain seq x y z
N MET A 1 2.66 57.59 17.36
CA MET A 1 1.25 57.57 16.94
C MET A 1 0.94 58.86 16.20
N TYR A 2 0.52 58.78 14.96
CA TYR A 2 0.15 59.96 14.17
C TYR A 2 -1.34 60.25 14.32
N LYS A 3 -1.69 61.49 14.57
CA LYS A 3 -3.07 61.99 14.60
C LYS A 3 -3.29 62.89 13.39
N ARG A 4 -4.42 62.73 12.74
CA ARG A 4 -4.82 63.56 11.62
C ARG A 4 -6.03 64.42 12.03
N GLN A 5 -5.97 65.68 11.76
CA GLN A 5 -7.08 66.57 11.99
C GLN A 5 -8.20 66.33 10.96
N ILE A 6 -9.40 66.23 11.43
CA ILE A 6 -10.62 66.26 10.61
C ILE A 6 -10.83 67.71 10.16
N ALA A 7 -11.19 67.92 8.92
CA ALA A 7 -11.34 69.24 8.30
C ALA A 7 -12.05 70.27 9.18
N ASN A 8 -11.53 71.50 9.22
CA ASN A 8 -12.11 72.64 9.92
C ASN A 8 -12.13 72.63 11.47
N SER A 9 -11.34 71.86 12.12
CA SER A 9 -11.18 71.92 13.57
C SER A 9 -10.18 72.98 13.98
N THR A 10 -10.61 74.19 14.27
CA THR A 10 -9.78 75.24 14.84
C THR A 10 -9.82 75.20 16.37
N GLY A 11 -8.66 75.26 17.01
CA GLY A 11 -8.53 75.26 18.45
C GLY A 11 -8.43 73.90 19.16
N ASN A 12 -8.37 72.83 18.44
CA ASN A 12 -8.18 71.49 19.02
C ASN A 12 -6.70 71.06 18.94
N ASP A 13 -6.05 70.87 20.08
CA ASP A 13 -4.67 70.40 20.18
C ASP A 13 -4.64 68.85 20.25
N PRO A 14 -4.02 68.19 19.30
CA PRO A 14 -3.89 66.73 19.33
C PRO A 14 -2.87 66.22 20.37
N ALA A 15 -2.07 67.13 20.96
CA ALA A 15 -0.95 66.73 21.79
C ALA A 15 -1.32 66.42 23.24
N ASN A 16 -2.50 66.78 23.72
CA ASN A 16 -2.68 66.97 25.16
C ASN A 16 -3.56 65.92 25.87
N ASN A 17 -4.14 64.98 25.22
CA ASN A 17 -4.77 63.87 25.90
C ASN A 17 -4.87 62.63 25.01
N ASN A 18 -4.96 61.49 25.66
CA ASN A 18 -5.07 60.20 25.00
C ASN A 18 -6.51 59.86 24.62
N THR A 19 -7.46 60.78 24.85
CA THR A 19 -8.86 60.59 24.48
C THR A 19 -9.15 61.17 23.11
N PRO A 20 -9.89 60.44 22.23
CA PRO A 20 -10.27 60.97 20.95
C PRO A 20 -11.21 62.14 21.10
N HIS A 21 -10.81 63.30 20.57
CA HIS A 21 -11.69 64.45 20.45
C HIS A 21 -12.58 64.32 19.22
N ALA A 22 -13.77 64.91 19.23
CA ALA A 22 -14.71 64.82 18.10
C ALA A 22 -14.11 65.27 16.75
N SER A 23 -13.10 66.15 16.80
CA SER A 23 -12.40 66.68 15.62
C SER A 23 -11.09 65.95 15.26
N TRP A 24 -10.72 64.88 15.97
CA TRP A 24 -9.48 64.17 15.77
C TRP A 24 -9.74 62.65 15.74
N ASN A 25 -9.19 62.00 14.74
CA ASN A 25 -9.14 60.54 14.65
C ASN A 25 -7.70 60.06 14.72
N TYR A 26 -7.50 58.90 15.32
CA TYR A 26 -6.23 58.21 15.26
C TYR A 26 -6.04 57.59 13.88
N LEU A 27 -4.91 57.87 13.25
CA LEU A 27 -4.50 57.22 11.99
C LEU A 27 -4.10 55.75 12.21
N ALA A 28 -3.49 55.50 13.39
CA ALA A 28 -3.17 54.16 13.84
C ALA A 28 -3.11 54.15 15.37
N ARG A 29 -3.65 53.16 15.97
CA ARG A 29 -3.54 52.88 17.41
C ARG A 29 -2.60 51.69 17.57
N GLY A 30 -1.38 51.95 18.01
CA GLY A 30 -0.32 50.94 18.08
C GLY A 30 -0.47 49.88 19.17
N THR A 31 -1.41 50.06 20.12
CA THR A 31 -1.54 49.18 21.29
C THR A 31 -2.96 48.88 21.71
N GLU A 32 -3.96 49.32 20.93
CA GLU A 32 -5.31 48.90 21.23
C GLU A 32 -5.58 47.60 20.50
N SER A 33 -6.03 46.59 21.25
CA SER A 33 -6.60 45.38 20.69
C SER A 33 -7.64 45.75 19.65
N ALA A 34 -7.51 45.30 18.46
CA ALA A 34 -8.64 45.30 17.54
C ALA A 34 -9.81 44.70 18.29
N SER A 35 -10.94 45.46 18.40
CA SER A 35 -12.09 45.00 19.15
C SER A 35 -12.66 43.73 18.52
N GLY A 36 -12.37 42.59 19.11
CA GLY A 36 -12.87 41.32 18.57
C GLY A 36 -12.25 40.09 19.15
N GLY A 37 -11.04 40.18 19.72
CA GLY A 37 -10.48 39.04 20.46
C GLY A 37 -10.21 39.48 21.90
N SER A 38 -10.73 38.78 22.88
CA SER A 38 -10.55 39.09 24.30
C SER A 38 -9.35 38.41 24.94
N ALA A 39 -8.64 37.56 24.21
CA ALA A 39 -7.47 36.83 24.69
C ALA A 39 -6.37 36.81 23.63
N ASP A 40 -5.14 36.69 24.08
CA ASP A 40 -3.96 36.55 23.21
C ASP A 40 -4.12 35.24 22.37
N GLY A 41 -3.65 35.31 21.12
CA GLY A 41 -3.64 34.18 20.21
C GLY A 41 -4.95 33.96 19.43
N GLN A 42 -6.04 34.69 19.70
CA GLN A 42 -7.27 34.57 18.92
C GLN A 42 -7.08 35.09 17.49
N ILE A 43 -7.51 34.29 16.52
CA ILE A 43 -7.53 34.70 15.11
C ILE A 43 -8.77 35.55 14.87
N GLN A 44 -8.54 36.77 14.32
CA GLN A 44 -9.61 37.70 14.02
C GLN A 44 -10.20 37.45 12.63
N TYR A 45 -11.50 37.53 12.52
CA TYR A 45 -12.25 37.45 11.28
C TYR A 45 -13.26 38.59 11.16
N LYS A 46 -13.65 38.89 9.93
CA LYS A 46 -14.61 39.97 9.68
C LYS A 46 -16.02 39.51 10.03
N THR A 47 -16.71 40.29 10.88
CA THR A 47 -18.12 40.14 11.23
C THR A 47 -18.88 41.35 10.74
N GLY A 48 -19.64 41.26 9.65
CA GLY A 48 -20.44 42.42 9.19
C GLY A 48 -19.69 43.74 9.18
N THR A 49 -19.85 44.56 10.22
CA THR A 49 -19.23 45.88 10.36
C THR A 49 -17.97 45.94 11.20
N GLY A 50 -17.54 44.84 11.82
CA GLY A 50 -16.40 44.81 12.73
C GLY A 50 -15.52 43.56 12.52
N PHE A 51 -14.65 43.33 13.51
CA PHE A 51 -13.83 42.13 13.63
C PHE A 51 -14.28 41.33 14.85
N GLY A 52 -14.34 40.03 14.73
CA GLY A 52 -14.59 39.09 15.81
C GLY A 52 -13.38 38.18 16.03
N GLY A 53 -13.28 37.63 17.22
CA GLY A 53 -12.38 36.54 17.57
C GLY A 53 -13.15 35.50 18.36
N GLU A 54 -12.75 34.25 18.27
CA GLU A 54 -13.37 33.13 18.95
C GLU A 54 -12.32 32.33 19.71
N THR A 55 -12.62 31.89 20.93
CA THR A 55 -11.68 31.13 21.76
C THR A 55 -11.27 29.80 21.18
N GLY A 56 -12.16 29.20 20.38
CA GLY A 56 -11.90 27.94 19.69
C GLY A 56 -11.10 28.05 18.38
N PHE A 57 -10.91 29.27 17.84
CA PHE A 57 -10.12 29.52 16.64
C PHE A 57 -8.94 30.41 16.99
N SER A 58 -7.80 29.81 17.24
CA SER A 58 -6.64 30.50 17.84
C SER A 58 -5.32 29.96 17.30
N TYR A 59 -4.29 30.80 17.37
CA TYR A 59 -2.91 30.43 17.13
C TYR A 59 -2.09 30.67 18.40
N ASP A 60 -1.40 29.63 18.85
CA ASP A 60 -0.44 29.74 19.96
C ASP A 60 0.98 29.87 19.40
N ALA A 61 1.57 31.04 19.58
CA ALA A 61 2.91 31.35 19.08
C ALA A 61 4.03 30.64 19.86
N ALA A 62 3.79 30.11 21.05
CA ALA A 62 4.79 29.38 21.82
C ALA A 62 4.96 27.93 21.35
N SER A 63 3.87 27.35 20.87
CA SER A 63 3.84 25.97 20.37
C SER A 63 3.67 25.86 18.85
N ASP A 64 3.56 27.00 18.14
CA ASP A 64 3.27 27.10 16.71
C ASP A 64 1.99 26.32 16.31
N THR A 65 0.98 26.32 17.19
CA THR A 65 -0.23 25.52 17.03
C THR A 65 -1.43 26.36 16.59
N LEU A 66 -2.04 25.99 15.48
CA LEU A 66 -3.34 26.50 15.05
C LEU A 66 -4.45 25.55 15.56
N THR A 67 -5.39 26.09 16.33
CA THR A 67 -6.57 25.37 16.80
C THR A 67 -7.82 25.84 16.04
N ALA A 68 -8.59 24.90 15.49
CA ALA A 68 -9.86 25.16 14.83
C ALA A 68 -10.86 24.05 15.21
N PRO A 69 -12.08 24.37 15.69
CA PRO A 69 -13.09 23.36 16.06
C PRO A 69 -13.53 22.52 14.86
N ASN A 70 -13.67 23.16 13.70
CA ASN A 70 -14.02 22.52 12.43
C ASN A 70 -13.25 23.20 11.30
N ALA A 71 -12.77 22.39 10.35
CA ALA A 71 -12.19 22.88 9.12
C ALA A 71 -12.78 22.13 7.92
N THR A 72 -13.19 22.88 6.89
CA THR A 72 -13.59 22.32 5.59
C THR A 72 -12.65 22.86 4.54
N ILE A 73 -11.92 21.97 3.91
CA ILE A 73 -10.99 22.31 2.82
C ILE A 73 -11.68 21.97 1.50
N THR A 74 -12.03 22.98 0.72
CA THR A 74 -12.73 22.82 -0.57
C THR A 74 -11.76 22.64 -1.75
N GLY A 75 -10.48 22.80 -1.51
CA GLY A 75 -9.40 22.56 -2.46
C GLY A 75 -8.43 21.50 -1.93
N ASN A 76 -7.20 21.54 -2.40
CA ASN A 76 -6.16 20.60 -1.96
C ASN A 76 -5.65 20.94 -0.56
N LEU A 77 -5.46 19.92 0.27
CA LEU A 77 -4.73 20.01 1.52
C LEU A 77 -3.36 19.34 1.32
N THR A 78 -2.28 20.08 1.55
CA THR A 78 -0.92 19.55 1.60
C THR A 78 -0.41 19.64 3.02
N VAL A 79 -0.03 18.51 3.61
CA VAL A 79 0.59 18.43 4.93
C VAL A 79 2.06 18.07 4.75
N GLN A 80 2.95 18.96 5.17
CA GLN A 80 4.40 18.75 5.10
C GLN A 80 4.94 18.60 6.53
N GLY A 81 5.22 17.39 6.92
CA GLY A 81 5.73 17.07 8.24
C GLY A 81 6.20 15.64 8.31
N THR A 82 6.86 15.28 9.41
CA THR A 82 7.35 13.92 9.64
C THR A 82 6.25 12.98 10.12
N GLN A 83 5.15 13.52 10.64
CA GLN A 83 4.02 12.74 11.13
C GLN A 83 2.71 13.51 10.97
N THR A 84 1.67 12.82 10.52
CA THR A 84 0.28 13.30 10.54
C THR A 84 -0.54 12.36 11.42
N THR A 85 -1.18 12.91 12.46
CA THR A 85 -2.08 12.14 13.33
C THR A 85 -3.52 12.51 13.01
N VAL A 86 -4.34 11.49 12.70
CA VAL A 86 -5.78 11.62 12.56
C VAL A 86 -6.42 10.84 13.70
N SER A 87 -6.96 11.56 14.71
CA SER A 87 -7.62 10.97 15.89
C SER A 87 -9.12 11.09 15.75
N THR A 88 -9.74 10.09 15.16
CA THR A 88 -11.18 10.03 14.89
C THR A 88 -11.71 8.64 15.21
N THR A 89 -13.03 8.53 15.46
CA THR A 89 -13.68 7.23 15.60
C THR A 89 -13.73 6.48 14.27
N ASN A 90 -13.93 7.22 13.16
CA ASN A 90 -13.98 6.67 11.82
C ASN A 90 -13.28 7.62 10.84
N THR A 91 -12.49 7.09 9.95
CA THR A 91 -11.94 7.79 8.78
C THR A 91 -12.62 7.24 7.53
N SER A 92 -13.32 8.11 6.79
CA SER A 92 -13.94 7.74 5.50
C SER A 92 -13.16 8.35 4.36
N ILE A 93 -12.75 7.52 3.42
CA ILE A 93 -11.99 7.90 2.23
C ILE A 93 -12.82 7.52 1.01
N SER A 94 -13.15 8.49 0.16
CA SER A 94 -13.94 8.27 -1.07
C SER A 94 -13.07 7.96 -2.29
N ASP A 95 -11.76 7.97 -2.14
CA ASP A 95 -10.84 7.68 -3.25
C ASP A 95 -10.85 6.20 -3.62
N ASN A 96 -10.65 5.92 -4.90
CA ASN A 96 -10.54 4.55 -5.40
C ASN A 96 -9.20 3.89 -5.03
N THR A 97 -8.18 4.68 -4.69
CA THR A 97 -6.84 4.19 -4.41
C THR A 97 -6.19 5.00 -3.29
N ILE A 98 -5.57 4.32 -2.34
CA ILE A 98 -4.68 4.93 -1.34
C ILE A 98 -3.25 4.60 -1.78
N VAL A 99 -2.44 5.64 -2.03
CA VAL A 99 -1.03 5.48 -2.37
C VAL A 99 -0.20 5.64 -1.11
N LEU A 100 0.48 4.58 -0.71
CA LEU A 100 1.47 4.60 0.36
C LEU A 100 2.86 4.79 -0.23
N ASN A 101 3.77 5.42 0.52
CA ASN A 101 5.15 5.69 0.11
C ASN A 101 5.27 6.49 -1.20
N SER A 102 4.34 7.42 -1.42
CA SER A 102 4.34 8.30 -2.59
C SER A 102 5.55 9.23 -2.60
N GLY A 103 6.16 9.41 -3.78
CA GLY A 103 7.33 10.28 -3.93
C GLY A 103 8.68 9.56 -3.85
N GLU A 104 8.68 8.25 -3.70
CA GLU A 104 9.89 7.43 -3.85
C GLU A 104 10.48 7.61 -5.25
N THR A 105 11.77 7.95 -5.33
CA THR A 105 12.46 8.24 -6.60
C THR A 105 13.56 7.24 -6.94
N GLY A 106 13.94 6.40 -5.98
CA GLY A 106 14.95 5.36 -6.15
C GLY A 106 14.37 4.04 -6.68
N ALA A 107 15.25 3.09 -6.95
CA ALA A 107 14.84 1.72 -7.12
C ALA A 107 14.51 1.14 -5.74
N ARG A 108 13.34 0.50 -5.60
CA ARG A 108 12.88 -0.14 -4.37
C ARG A 108 12.45 0.84 -3.26
N ILE A 109 11.84 0.30 -2.22
CA ILE A 109 11.48 1.04 -1.01
C ILE A 109 12.76 1.46 -0.29
N GLN A 110 13.01 2.77 -0.21
CA GLN A 110 14.23 3.33 0.39
C GLN A 110 14.12 3.49 1.91
N HIS A 111 12.96 3.22 2.49
CA HIS A 111 12.79 3.26 3.95
C HIS A 111 13.71 2.23 4.63
N ALA A 112 14.20 2.56 5.83
CA ALA A 112 15.19 1.74 6.54
C ALA A 112 14.72 0.29 6.78
N ASP A 113 13.42 0.08 6.92
CA ASP A 113 12.85 -1.25 7.15
C ASP A 113 12.60 -2.03 5.84
N GLY A 114 12.72 -1.37 4.68
CA GLY A 114 12.45 -1.98 3.38
C GLY A 114 11.01 -2.46 3.21
N GLU A 115 10.04 -1.89 3.96
CA GLU A 115 8.66 -2.31 3.88
C GLU A 115 7.68 -1.13 3.90
N THR A 116 6.51 -1.33 3.30
CA THR A 116 5.39 -0.38 3.30
C THR A 116 4.09 -1.14 3.50
N GLY A 117 3.23 -0.65 4.38
CA GLY A 117 1.99 -1.35 4.68
C GLY A 117 1.07 -0.63 5.65
N ILE A 118 0.11 -1.38 6.17
CA ILE A 118 -0.86 -0.93 7.17
C ILE A 118 -0.57 -1.67 8.47
N GLU A 119 -0.44 -0.91 9.56
CA GLU A 119 -0.26 -1.44 10.90
C GLU A 119 -1.49 -1.15 11.75
N ILE A 120 -1.92 -2.15 12.51
CA ILE A 120 -3.02 -2.10 13.45
C ILE A 120 -2.43 -2.16 14.85
N GLU A 121 -2.52 -1.05 15.58
CA GLU A 121 -2.13 -0.99 16.98
C GLU A 121 -3.16 -1.71 17.84
N ARG A 122 -2.69 -2.60 18.73
CA ARG A 122 -3.51 -3.46 19.56
C ARG A 122 -3.31 -3.22 21.06
N GLY A 123 -2.90 -2.01 21.44
CA GLY A 123 -2.69 -1.62 22.82
C GLY A 123 -1.49 -2.33 23.43
N THR A 124 -1.73 -3.17 24.47
CA THR A 124 -0.66 -3.94 25.13
C THR A 124 -0.23 -5.20 24.40
N GLU A 125 -0.98 -5.59 23.37
CA GLU A 125 -0.66 -6.75 22.54
C GLU A 125 0.29 -6.36 21.40
N LEU A 126 0.97 -7.34 20.80
CA LEU A 126 1.79 -7.12 19.62
C LEU A 126 0.93 -6.61 18.45
N ASN A 127 1.38 -5.55 17.78
CA ASN A 127 0.68 -4.99 16.64
C ASN A 127 0.55 -5.99 15.48
N ALA A 128 -0.53 -5.89 14.75
CA ALA A 128 -0.74 -6.65 13.52
C ALA A 128 -0.42 -5.79 12.31
N LYS A 129 0.27 -6.35 11.32
CA LYS A 129 0.71 -5.64 10.12
C LYS A 129 0.36 -6.43 8.86
N PHE A 130 -0.03 -5.73 7.81
CA PHE A 130 -0.06 -6.22 6.43
C PHE A 130 0.79 -5.30 5.59
N SER A 131 1.90 -5.80 5.06
CA SER A 131 2.90 -4.99 4.37
C SER A 131 3.51 -5.70 3.17
N PHE A 132 4.05 -4.92 2.23
CA PHE A 132 4.93 -5.39 1.19
C PHE A 132 6.37 -5.30 1.67
N LYS A 133 7.12 -6.39 1.58
CA LYS A 133 8.54 -6.49 1.91
C LYS A 133 9.38 -6.46 0.65
N GLU A 134 10.17 -5.42 0.50
CA GLU A 134 10.98 -5.18 -0.69
C GLU A 134 12.12 -6.19 -0.89
N THR A 135 12.72 -6.65 0.20
CA THR A 135 13.84 -7.58 0.13
C THR A 135 13.41 -8.97 -0.33
N GLU A 136 12.23 -9.37 0.11
CA GLU A 136 11.63 -10.68 -0.16
C GLU A 136 10.69 -10.67 -1.37
N ASP A 137 10.29 -9.47 -1.83
CA ASP A 137 9.39 -9.24 -2.98
C ASP A 137 8.01 -9.92 -2.82
N TYR A 138 7.42 -9.81 -1.60
CA TYR A 138 6.08 -10.36 -1.33
C TYR A 138 5.29 -9.54 -0.31
N PHE A 139 3.97 -9.75 -0.29
CA PHE A 139 3.09 -9.26 0.76
C PHE A 139 3.09 -10.23 1.94
N THR A 140 3.15 -9.69 3.16
CA THR A 140 3.10 -10.48 4.39
C THR A 140 2.04 -9.97 5.36
N ALA A 141 1.50 -10.89 6.17
CA ALA A 141 0.71 -10.58 7.34
C ALA A 141 1.48 -11.06 8.59
N GLU A 142 1.64 -10.19 9.57
CA GLU A 142 2.45 -10.44 10.76
C GLU A 142 1.74 -9.97 12.04
N ILE A 143 2.09 -10.58 13.18
CA ILE A 143 1.77 -10.12 14.53
C ILE A 143 3.10 -9.97 15.27
N GLY A 144 3.53 -8.73 15.50
CA GLY A 144 4.91 -8.43 15.87
C GLY A 144 5.85 -8.89 14.76
N ALA A 145 6.84 -9.72 15.11
CA ALA A 145 7.77 -10.32 14.16
C ALA A 145 7.38 -11.75 13.71
N ASN A 146 6.18 -12.22 14.06
CA ASN A 146 5.75 -13.57 13.76
C ASN A 146 4.75 -13.56 12.60
N PRO A 147 4.81 -14.55 11.67
CA PRO A 147 3.81 -14.70 10.64
C PRO A 147 2.40 -14.82 11.20
N ALA A 148 1.45 -14.07 10.66
CA ALA A 148 0.03 -14.20 10.97
C ALA A 148 -0.66 -15.10 9.92
N ARG A 149 -1.80 -15.67 10.30
CA ARG A 149 -2.62 -16.45 9.37
C ARG A 149 -3.52 -15.54 8.57
N LEU A 150 -3.56 -15.76 7.26
CA LEU A 150 -4.58 -15.18 6.39
C LEU A 150 -5.72 -16.21 6.23
N HIS A 151 -6.90 -15.89 6.76
CA HIS A 151 -8.09 -16.72 6.61
C HIS A 151 -8.93 -16.19 5.45
N VAL A 152 -8.97 -16.94 4.36
CA VAL A 152 -9.78 -16.63 3.18
C VAL A 152 -10.78 -17.76 2.93
N PRO A 153 -12.07 -17.48 2.69
CA PRO A 153 -13.08 -18.51 2.45
C PRO A 153 -12.89 -19.21 1.10
N SER A 154 -12.33 -18.52 0.12
CA SER A 154 -11.94 -19.09 -1.17
C SER A 154 -10.86 -18.24 -1.81
N TYR A 155 -10.04 -18.85 -2.68
CA TYR A 155 -9.05 -18.15 -3.51
C TYR A 155 -9.06 -18.76 -4.92
N SER A 156 -8.59 -18.01 -5.90
CA SER A 156 -8.37 -18.49 -7.25
C SER A 156 -6.91 -18.31 -7.63
N GLU A 157 -6.36 -19.31 -8.27
CA GLU A 157 -4.99 -19.29 -8.76
C GLU A 157 -4.97 -18.95 -10.25
N LYS A 158 -3.93 -18.24 -10.66
CA LYS A 158 -3.75 -17.91 -12.07
C LYS A 158 -3.38 -19.18 -12.84
N VAL A 159 -4.07 -19.39 -13.97
CA VAL A 159 -3.76 -20.43 -14.95
C VAL A 159 -2.97 -19.81 -16.10
N GLN A 160 -1.90 -20.48 -16.52
CA GLN A 160 -1.08 -20.08 -17.65
C GLN A 160 -0.93 -21.22 -18.65
N SER A 161 -1.04 -20.93 -19.94
CA SER A 161 -0.73 -21.89 -21.01
C SER A 161 0.73 -21.71 -21.43
N GLU A 162 1.44 -22.83 -21.51
CA GLU A 162 2.83 -22.85 -21.94
C GLU A 162 2.99 -23.59 -23.26
N SER A 163 4.00 -23.20 -24.02
CA SER A 163 4.39 -23.83 -25.27
C SER A 163 5.63 -24.66 -25.08
N ILE A 164 5.71 -25.77 -25.81
CA ILE A 164 6.92 -26.62 -25.89
C ILE A 164 7.88 -25.99 -26.89
N SER A 165 9.15 -25.91 -26.54
CA SER A 165 10.20 -25.46 -27.44
C SER A 165 11.39 -26.44 -27.40
N SER A 166 11.60 -27.18 -28.49
CA SER A 166 12.67 -28.17 -28.58
C SER A 166 12.65 -29.18 -27.41
N GLY A 167 11.46 -29.65 -27.07
CA GLY A 167 11.23 -30.60 -25.99
C GLY A 167 11.30 -30.02 -24.57
N SER A 168 11.48 -28.72 -24.41
CA SER A 168 11.50 -28.06 -23.10
C SER A 168 10.27 -27.19 -22.87
N VAL A 169 9.77 -27.17 -21.63
CA VAL A 169 8.66 -26.31 -21.19
C VAL A 169 9.14 -25.39 -20.08
N PRO A 170 9.00 -24.06 -20.22
CA PRO A 170 9.26 -23.13 -19.13
C PRO A 170 8.13 -23.17 -18.11
N ILE A 171 8.45 -23.21 -16.82
CA ILE A 171 7.50 -23.11 -15.70
C ILE A 171 8.00 -22.00 -14.78
N ASP A 172 7.42 -20.81 -14.90
CA ASP A 172 7.78 -19.66 -14.06
C ASP A 172 6.73 -19.48 -12.95
N LEU A 173 7.09 -19.91 -11.75
CA LEU A 173 6.22 -19.89 -10.58
C LEU A 173 5.90 -18.48 -10.07
N THR A 174 6.57 -17.46 -10.58
CA THR A 174 6.19 -16.06 -10.31
C THR A 174 4.98 -15.63 -11.13
N GLN A 175 4.65 -16.37 -12.20
CA GLN A 175 3.60 -15.99 -13.14
C GLN A 175 2.27 -16.70 -12.88
N ALA A 176 2.30 -17.96 -12.43
CA ALA A 176 1.09 -18.76 -12.19
C ALA A 176 1.38 -19.93 -11.23
N ALA A 177 0.32 -20.53 -10.71
CA ALA A 177 0.37 -21.78 -9.95
C ALA A 177 -0.16 -22.98 -10.75
N ILE A 178 -0.83 -22.76 -11.87
CA ILE A 178 -1.39 -23.81 -12.73
C ILE A 178 -0.88 -23.59 -14.16
N PHE A 179 -0.20 -24.60 -14.71
CA PHE A 179 0.35 -24.57 -16.07
C PHE A 179 -0.33 -25.60 -16.95
N MET A 180 -0.84 -25.15 -18.09
CA MET A 180 -1.49 -25.99 -19.09
C MET A 180 -0.57 -26.13 -20.30
N VAL A 181 -0.29 -27.34 -20.72
CA VAL A 181 0.55 -27.65 -21.87
C VAL A 181 -0.15 -28.59 -22.82
N THR A 182 -0.35 -28.17 -24.07
CA THR A 182 -0.78 -29.08 -25.15
C THR A 182 0.46 -29.75 -25.74
N LEU A 183 0.47 -31.08 -25.72
CA LEU A 183 1.59 -31.88 -26.17
C LEU A 183 1.63 -31.95 -27.72
N THR A 184 2.28 -30.98 -28.34
CA THR A 184 2.51 -30.91 -29.79
C THR A 184 3.77 -31.65 -30.22
N GLU A 185 4.69 -31.90 -29.27
CA GLU A 185 5.88 -32.71 -29.41
C GLU A 185 6.18 -33.43 -28.07
N ASN A 186 7.18 -34.32 -28.06
CA ASN A 186 7.61 -34.97 -26.82
C ASN A 186 8.29 -33.94 -25.89
N ILE A 187 8.01 -34.02 -24.59
CA ILE A 187 8.70 -33.22 -23.58
C ILE A 187 9.85 -34.01 -23.00
N THR A 188 11.06 -33.46 -23.07
CA THR A 188 12.28 -34.02 -22.53
C THR A 188 12.74 -33.36 -21.23
N GLY A 189 12.11 -32.24 -20.84
CA GLY A 189 12.40 -31.57 -19.57
C GLY A 189 11.59 -30.32 -19.33
N PHE A 190 11.64 -29.86 -18.08
CA PHE A 190 10.97 -28.64 -17.61
C PHE A 190 11.99 -27.67 -17.01
N ALA A 191 11.95 -26.42 -17.42
CA ALA A 191 12.75 -25.34 -16.86
C ALA A 191 11.95 -24.60 -15.79
N VAL A 192 12.05 -25.02 -14.52
CA VAL A 192 11.28 -24.45 -13.41
C VAL A 192 12.08 -23.31 -12.77
N THR A 193 11.42 -22.17 -12.53
CA THR A 193 12.00 -20.98 -11.92
C THR A 193 10.98 -20.30 -10.99
N GLY A 194 11.43 -19.36 -10.16
CA GLY A 194 10.54 -18.56 -9.32
C GLY A 194 10.17 -19.19 -7.99
N GLU A 195 10.92 -20.20 -7.54
CA GLU A 195 10.75 -20.80 -6.23
C GLU A 195 11.16 -19.83 -5.12
N GLN A 196 10.35 -19.76 -4.05
CA GLN A 196 10.64 -18.95 -2.89
C GLN A 196 11.50 -19.70 -1.87
N ALA A 197 12.65 -19.15 -1.52
CA ALA A 197 13.49 -19.70 -0.45
C ALA A 197 12.79 -19.61 0.91
N GLY A 198 12.88 -20.68 1.71
CA GLY A 198 12.26 -20.72 3.04
C GLY A 198 10.74 -20.90 3.06
N ALA A 199 10.11 -21.08 1.89
CA ALA A 199 8.68 -21.34 1.75
C ALA A 199 8.42 -22.69 1.06
N SER A 200 7.24 -23.24 1.27
CA SER A 200 6.71 -24.33 0.43
C SER A 200 6.12 -23.71 -0.82
N THR A 201 6.52 -24.21 -1.99
CA THR A 201 5.95 -23.80 -3.27
C THR A 201 5.34 -25.01 -3.96
N SER A 202 4.12 -24.87 -4.48
CA SER A 202 3.43 -25.91 -5.21
C SER A 202 2.88 -25.36 -6.52
N PHE A 203 2.80 -26.25 -7.53
CA PHE A 203 2.14 -25.94 -8.78
C PHE A 203 1.46 -27.17 -9.37
N VAL A 204 0.47 -26.92 -10.21
CA VAL A 204 -0.25 -27.96 -10.96
C VAL A 204 0.17 -27.90 -12.42
N LEU A 205 0.53 -29.06 -12.98
CA LEU A 205 0.82 -29.24 -14.39
C LEU A 205 -0.31 -30.04 -15.03
N VAL A 206 -0.98 -29.44 -16.01
CA VAL A 206 -2.03 -30.05 -16.81
C VAL A 206 -1.48 -30.32 -18.20
N LEU A 207 -1.36 -31.60 -18.55
CA LEU A 207 -0.84 -32.05 -19.85
C LEU A 207 -2.01 -32.56 -20.69
N THR A 208 -2.18 -32.03 -21.89
CA THR A 208 -3.20 -32.44 -22.83
C THR A 208 -2.55 -32.98 -24.10
N GLN A 209 -2.82 -34.23 -24.46
CA GLN A 209 -2.39 -34.77 -25.75
C GLN A 209 -3.02 -33.98 -26.91
N ASP A 210 -2.28 -33.79 -27.99
CA ASP A 210 -2.86 -33.26 -29.22
C ASP A 210 -3.85 -34.23 -29.86
N GLY A 211 -4.50 -33.84 -30.94
CA GLY A 211 -5.45 -34.71 -31.68
C GLY A 211 -4.82 -35.96 -32.32
N THR A 212 -3.48 -36.05 -32.32
CA THR A 212 -2.76 -37.26 -32.82
C THR A 212 -2.48 -38.22 -31.69
N GLY A 213 -2.17 -37.71 -30.49
CA GLY A 213 -1.75 -38.48 -29.34
C GLY A 213 -0.32 -39.05 -29.48
N GLY A 214 0.02 -39.97 -28.57
CA GLY A 214 1.31 -40.68 -28.58
C GLY A 214 2.51 -39.88 -28.11
N ARG A 215 2.31 -38.63 -27.58
CA ARG A 215 3.40 -37.83 -27.05
C ARG A 215 3.86 -38.37 -25.71
N THR A 216 5.19 -38.36 -25.50
CA THR A 216 5.83 -38.80 -24.26
C THR A 216 6.35 -37.61 -23.48
N VAL A 217 6.44 -37.76 -22.16
CA VAL A 217 6.91 -36.69 -21.26
C VAL A 217 7.87 -37.27 -20.22
N ASP A 218 9.04 -36.69 -20.10
CA ASP A 218 9.97 -37.02 -19.03
C ASP A 218 9.63 -36.20 -17.76
N LEU A 219 8.83 -36.78 -16.90
CA LEU A 219 8.41 -36.18 -15.61
C LEU A 219 9.50 -36.24 -14.54
N THR A 220 10.70 -36.74 -14.85
CA THR A 220 11.83 -36.77 -13.92
C THR A 220 12.83 -35.65 -14.17
N ASN A 221 12.80 -35.02 -15.34
CA ASN A 221 13.76 -34.04 -15.75
C ASN A 221 13.26 -32.60 -15.53
N PHE A 222 13.39 -32.12 -14.31
CA PHE A 222 13.32 -30.70 -14.01
C PHE A 222 14.75 -30.15 -13.99
N VAL A 223 15.11 -29.34 -14.96
CA VAL A 223 16.49 -28.92 -15.22
C VAL A 223 17.16 -28.39 -13.95
N GLY A 224 18.23 -29.08 -13.50
CA GLY A 224 18.97 -28.75 -12.29
C GLY A 224 18.23 -29.07 -10.98
N ARG A 225 17.15 -29.85 -11.01
CA ARG A 225 16.33 -30.23 -9.86
C ARG A 225 16.20 -31.75 -9.73
N THR A 226 15.83 -32.21 -8.54
CA THR A 226 15.50 -33.61 -8.30
C THR A 226 14.00 -33.78 -8.16
N VAL A 227 13.37 -34.65 -8.94
CA VAL A 227 11.97 -34.99 -8.78
C VAL A 227 11.86 -36.35 -8.10
N LYS A 228 11.05 -36.42 -7.03
CA LYS A 228 10.74 -37.64 -6.27
C LYS A 228 9.27 -37.93 -6.38
N TRP A 229 8.94 -39.17 -6.76
CA TRP A 229 7.58 -39.65 -6.86
C TRP A 229 7.21 -40.59 -5.70
N ALA A 230 5.95 -40.63 -5.32
CA ALA A 230 5.46 -41.51 -4.27
C ALA A 230 5.78 -42.97 -4.62
N GLY A 231 6.34 -43.72 -3.67
CA GLY A 231 6.77 -45.09 -3.89
C GLY A 231 7.94 -45.28 -4.86
N GLY A 232 8.55 -44.18 -5.32
CA GLY A 232 9.66 -44.20 -6.28
C GLY A 232 9.20 -44.53 -7.72
N VAL A 233 7.91 -44.55 -7.99
CA VAL A 233 7.35 -44.89 -9.31
C VAL A 233 6.97 -43.64 -10.06
N VAL A 234 7.63 -43.41 -11.19
CA VAL A 234 7.31 -42.28 -12.10
C VAL A 234 6.06 -42.66 -12.90
N PRO A 235 5.00 -41.84 -12.91
CA PRO A 235 3.82 -42.11 -13.71
C PRO A 235 4.12 -42.00 -15.19
N THR A 236 3.44 -42.85 -15.99
CA THR A 236 3.45 -42.74 -17.45
C THR A 236 2.30 -41.85 -17.87
N VAL A 237 2.59 -40.85 -18.72
CA VAL A 237 1.58 -39.95 -19.27
C VAL A 237 0.68 -40.71 -20.25
N SER A 238 -0.64 -40.44 -20.21
CA SER A 238 -1.63 -41.01 -21.12
C SER A 238 -1.32 -40.64 -22.57
N THR A 239 -1.49 -41.58 -23.50
CA THR A 239 -1.11 -41.39 -24.90
C THR A 239 -2.32 -41.31 -25.86
N ASN A 240 -3.52 -41.48 -25.38
CA ASN A 240 -4.71 -41.33 -26.20
C ASN A 240 -4.86 -39.89 -26.73
N PRO A 241 -5.33 -39.69 -27.96
CA PRO A 241 -5.62 -38.36 -28.47
C PRO A 241 -6.55 -37.57 -27.53
N ASN A 242 -6.21 -36.33 -27.27
CA ASN A 242 -6.91 -35.39 -26.36
C ASN A 242 -6.96 -35.81 -24.88
N ALA A 243 -6.29 -36.88 -24.46
CA ALA A 243 -6.21 -37.28 -23.06
C ALA A 243 -5.59 -36.19 -22.22
N ILE A 244 -6.13 -35.96 -21.02
CA ILE A 244 -5.64 -34.97 -20.08
C ILE A 244 -5.12 -35.67 -18.83
N ASP A 245 -3.89 -35.32 -18.45
CA ASP A 245 -3.26 -35.75 -17.21
C ASP A 245 -2.96 -34.54 -16.32
N ILE A 246 -3.17 -34.72 -15.02
CA ILE A 246 -2.98 -33.66 -14.03
C ILE A 246 -2.00 -34.15 -12.98
N PHE A 247 -0.92 -33.39 -12.78
CA PHE A 247 0.13 -33.66 -11.81
C PHE A 247 0.28 -32.45 -10.85
N LEU A 248 0.46 -32.74 -9.57
CA LEU A 248 0.83 -31.77 -8.56
C LEU A 248 2.31 -31.93 -8.23
N PHE A 249 3.03 -30.83 -8.18
CA PHE A 249 4.40 -30.78 -7.69
C PHE A 249 4.50 -29.84 -6.50
N THR A 250 5.27 -30.25 -5.49
CA THR A 250 5.54 -29.37 -4.33
C THR A 250 7.02 -29.48 -3.94
N THR A 251 7.57 -28.36 -3.51
CA THR A 251 8.92 -28.29 -2.95
C THR A 251 8.88 -27.68 -1.55
N PHE A 252 9.72 -28.17 -0.64
CA PHE A 252 9.96 -27.63 0.71
C PHE A 252 11.41 -27.16 0.85
N THR A 253 12.16 -27.17 -0.24
CA THR A 253 13.63 -26.98 -0.25
C THR A 253 14.05 -25.83 -1.17
N GLY A 254 13.12 -24.89 -1.47
CA GLY A 254 13.40 -23.79 -2.39
C GLY A 254 13.75 -24.29 -3.80
N GLY A 255 13.04 -25.32 -4.28
CA GLY A 255 13.18 -25.84 -5.63
C GLY A 255 14.28 -26.90 -5.83
N THR A 256 15.09 -27.25 -4.83
CA THR A 256 16.12 -28.28 -4.99
C THR A 256 15.53 -29.66 -5.21
N ILE A 257 14.49 -30.00 -4.47
CA ILE A 257 13.77 -31.29 -4.56
C ILE A 257 12.28 -31.01 -4.73
N TYR A 258 11.68 -31.61 -5.75
CA TYR A 258 10.23 -31.65 -5.96
C TYR A 258 9.65 -33.01 -5.62
N HIS A 259 8.51 -33.02 -5.00
CA HIS A 259 7.67 -34.20 -4.79
C HIS A 259 6.51 -34.16 -5.77
N GLY A 260 6.43 -35.14 -6.65
CA GLY A 260 5.38 -35.26 -7.66
C GLY A 260 4.26 -36.20 -7.19
N PHE A 261 3.04 -35.81 -7.52
CA PHE A 261 1.82 -36.56 -7.25
C PHE A 261 0.95 -36.61 -8.52
N THR A 262 0.36 -37.76 -8.80
CA THR A 262 -0.65 -37.86 -9.85
C THR A 262 -1.99 -37.48 -9.25
N SER A 263 -2.61 -36.42 -9.76
CA SER A 263 -3.96 -35.99 -9.34
C SER A 263 -5.07 -36.65 -10.16
N GLY A 264 -4.78 -36.99 -11.42
CA GLY A 264 -5.68 -37.75 -12.31
C GLY A 264 -5.07 -37.93 -13.68
N GLN A 265 -5.52 -38.96 -14.38
CA GLN A 265 -5.05 -39.28 -15.73
C GLN A 265 -6.21 -39.74 -16.60
N GLU A 266 -6.05 -39.53 -17.92
CA GLU A 266 -6.95 -40.03 -18.96
C GLU A 266 -8.38 -39.48 -18.85
N PHE A 267 -8.47 -38.13 -18.53
CA PHE A 267 -9.77 -37.44 -18.56
C PHE A 267 -10.23 -37.14 -19.98
#